data_e268ca95c1cff22b13c0dcf27e540d6f
#
_entry.id   e268ca95c1cff22b13c0dcf27e540d6f
#
_cell.length_a   1.000
_cell.length_b   1.000
_cell.length_c   1.000
_cell.angle_alpha   90.00
_cell.angle_beta   90.00
_cell.angle_gamma   90.00
#
_symmetry.space_group_name_H-M   'P 1'
#
loop_
_entity.id
_entity.type
_entity.pdbx_description
1 polymer ?
#
loop_
_entity_poly.entity_id
_entity_poly.type
_entity_poly.pdbx_seq_one_letter_code
_entity_poly.pdbx_strand_id
1 'polypeptide(L)'
;MNRLNSCLVVGALALLNASVTAQTVYPGKPIRLIVPIVAGGPSDAAARALAKGLSTGLGQHVVVENRPGGNTGIGAGSVLNAAPDGYTLLFALASNAGLPHLSKMSPYKSLAEFSPISTIGGNTQCLVVP
;
A
#
# COMPACT_ATOMS: atom_id res chain seq x y z
N MET A 1 11.93 62.55 6.09
CA MET A 1 10.99 61.50 6.53
C MET A 1 10.33 60.90 5.30
N ASN A 2 10.42 59.70 4.81
CA ASN A 2 11.11 58.47 5.20
C ASN A 2 11.15 57.53 3.97
N ARG A 3 12.00 57.79 3.00
CA ARG A 3 12.14 56.87 1.85
C ARG A 3 12.88 55.58 2.25
N LEU A 4 13.66 55.63 3.33
CA LEU A 4 14.35 54.44 3.86
C LEU A 4 13.37 53.43 4.49
N ASN A 5 12.31 53.88 5.18
CA ASN A 5 11.37 52.96 5.82
C ASN A 5 10.47 52.22 4.81
N SER A 6 10.19 52.83 3.64
CA SER A 6 9.40 52.19 2.59
C SER A 6 10.14 51.05 1.90
N CYS A 7 11.46 51.13 1.76
CA CYS A 7 12.26 50.05 1.17
C CYS A 7 12.38 48.82 2.08
N LEU A 8 12.42 49.02 3.40
CA LEU A 8 12.47 47.93 4.37
C LEU A 8 11.17 47.15 4.46
N VAL A 9 10.02 47.80 4.32
CA VAL A 9 8.70 47.16 4.34
C VAL A 9 8.46 46.30 3.08
N VAL A 10 8.88 46.78 1.91
CA VAL A 10 8.74 46.04 0.65
C VAL A 10 9.65 44.84 0.61
N GLY A 11 10.86 44.93 1.17
CA GLY A 11 11.79 43.77 1.28
C GLY A 11 11.30 42.69 2.22
N ALA A 12 10.61 43.04 3.31
CA ALA A 12 10.04 42.06 4.26
C ALA A 12 8.83 41.28 3.68
N LEU A 13 8.03 41.91 2.80
CA LEU A 13 6.88 41.25 2.15
C LEU A 13 7.29 40.25 1.08
N ALA A 14 8.47 40.41 0.47
CA ALA A 14 8.97 39.50 -0.59
C ALA A 14 9.47 38.16 -0.03
N LEU A 15 9.80 38.09 1.26
CA LEU A 15 10.31 36.87 1.91
C LEU A 15 9.21 35.89 2.39
N LEU A 16 7.93 36.31 2.36
CA LEU A 16 6.82 35.48 2.84
C LEU A 16 6.24 34.49 1.80
N ASN A 17 6.69 34.51 0.55
CA ASN A 17 6.08 33.72 -0.51
C ASN A 17 6.86 32.46 -0.93
N ALA A 18 7.83 31.98 -0.16
CA ALA A 18 8.69 30.86 -0.55
C ALA A 18 8.29 29.51 0.07
N SER A 19 7.05 29.32 0.51
CA SER A 19 6.57 27.99 0.89
C SER A 19 5.91 27.31 -0.33
N VAL A 20 6.68 27.08 -1.39
CA VAL A 20 6.31 26.09 -2.42
C VAL A 20 6.46 24.71 -1.78
N THR A 21 5.39 24.20 -1.21
CA THR A 21 5.29 22.77 -0.89
C THR A 21 5.37 22.04 -2.22
N ALA A 22 6.54 21.47 -2.51
CA ALA A 22 6.70 20.53 -3.61
C ALA A 22 5.74 19.36 -3.32
N GLN A 23 4.57 19.35 -3.96
CA GLN A 23 3.70 18.17 -3.97
C GLN A 23 4.49 17.07 -4.66
N THR A 24 5.00 16.13 -3.87
CA THR A 24 5.62 14.91 -4.41
C THR A 24 4.53 14.16 -5.15
N VAL A 25 4.64 14.12 -6.49
CA VAL A 25 3.70 13.36 -7.34
C VAL A 25 3.74 11.90 -6.90
N TYR A 26 2.60 11.36 -6.46
CA TYR A 26 2.48 9.94 -6.14
C TYR A 26 2.37 9.12 -7.44
N PRO A 27 3.08 7.98 -7.55
CA PRO A 27 4.10 7.48 -6.64
C PRO A 27 5.52 8.04 -6.94
N GLY A 28 6.18 8.65 -5.96
CA GLY A 28 7.55 9.17 -6.07
C GLY A 28 8.64 8.16 -5.68
N LYS A 29 8.27 6.97 -5.19
CA LYS A 29 9.18 5.89 -4.78
C LYS A 29 8.56 4.52 -5.09
N PRO A 30 9.33 3.42 -5.09
CA PRO A 30 8.80 2.07 -5.32
C PRO A 30 7.70 1.69 -4.34
N ILE A 31 6.70 0.96 -4.85
CA ILE A 31 5.57 0.44 -4.09
C ILE A 31 5.86 -1.03 -3.74
N ARG A 32 5.57 -1.44 -2.52
CA ARG A 32 5.71 -2.82 -2.06
C ARG A 32 4.37 -3.53 -2.13
N LEU A 33 4.31 -4.67 -2.83
CA LEU A 33 3.14 -5.53 -2.87
C LEU A 33 3.42 -6.78 -2.03
N ILE A 34 2.87 -6.81 -0.84
CA ILE A 34 3.02 -7.93 0.09
C ILE A 34 2.09 -9.06 -0.32
N VAL A 35 2.67 -10.23 -0.57
CA VAL A 35 1.97 -11.46 -0.93
C VAL A 35 2.13 -12.45 0.24
N PRO A 36 1.05 -12.77 0.98
CA PRO A 36 1.14 -13.47 2.25
C PRO A 36 1.27 -15.01 2.11
N ILE A 37 1.90 -15.46 1.03
CA ILE A 37 2.17 -16.89 0.74
C ILE A 37 3.57 -17.06 0.20
N VAL A 38 3.99 -18.33 0.11
CA VAL A 38 5.27 -18.72 -0.51
C VAL A 38 5.29 -18.38 -2.00
N ALA A 39 6.46 -18.03 -2.51
CA ALA A 39 6.67 -17.74 -3.92
C ALA A 39 6.46 -18.99 -4.79
N GLY A 40 6.09 -18.77 -6.07
CA GLY A 40 6.00 -19.81 -7.10
C GLY A 40 4.62 -20.45 -7.27
N GLY A 41 3.63 -20.11 -6.42
CA GLY A 41 2.25 -20.58 -6.59
C GLY A 41 1.41 -19.73 -7.55
N PRO A 42 0.18 -20.17 -7.89
CA PRO A 42 -0.71 -19.43 -8.80
C PRO A 42 -1.00 -18.01 -8.34
N SER A 43 -1.20 -17.81 -7.04
CA SER A 43 -1.46 -16.46 -6.49
C SER A 43 -0.21 -15.57 -6.54
N ASP A 44 0.99 -16.13 -6.42
CA ASP A 44 2.24 -15.39 -6.62
C ASP A 44 2.41 -14.97 -8.08
N ALA A 45 2.10 -15.86 -9.02
CA ALA A 45 2.12 -15.54 -10.44
C ALA A 45 1.13 -14.41 -10.78
N ALA A 46 -0.10 -14.46 -10.23
CA ALA A 46 -1.09 -13.40 -10.39
C ALA A 46 -0.63 -12.07 -9.79
N ALA A 47 -0.04 -12.09 -8.60
CA ALA A 47 0.51 -10.89 -7.95
C ALA A 47 1.64 -10.26 -8.77
N ARG A 48 2.52 -11.07 -9.36
CA ARG A 48 3.60 -10.58 -10.23
C ARG A 48 3.07 -9.99 -11.54
N ALA A 49 2.05 -10.61 -12.13
CA ALA A 49 1.39 -10.06 -13.32
C ALA A 49 0.74 -8.70 -13.01
N LEU A 50 0.04 -8.60 -11.87
CA LEU A 50 -0.52 -7.33 -11.38
C LEU A 50 0.57 -6.29 -11.15
N ALA A 51 1.65 -6.65 -10.44
CA ALA A 51 2.77 -5.75 -10.16
C ALA A 51 3.39 -5.19 -11.45
N LYS A 52 3.53 -6.03 -12.48
CA LYS A 52 4.01 -5.59 -13.80
C LYS A 52 3.07 -4.57 -14.44
N GLY A 53 1.76 -4.84 -14.44
CA GLY A 53 0.75 -3.91 -14.97
C GLY A 53 0.73 -2.58 -14.22
N LEU A 54 0.74 -2.64 -12.89
CA LEU A 54 0.79 -1.44 -12.04
C LEU A 54 2.08 -0.64 -12.26
N SER A 55 3.24 -1.31 -12.40
CA SER A 55 4.51 -0.61 -12.66
C SER A 55 4.47 0.16 -13.97
N THR A 56 3.86 -0.41 -15.01
CA THR A 56 3.68 0.25 -16.30
C THR A 56 2.73 1.44 -16.19
N GLY A 57 1.59 1.26 -15.50
CA GLY A 57 0.57 2.32 -15.40
C GLY A 57 0.96 3.48 -14.48
N LEU A 58 1.73 3.20 -13.42
CA LEU A 58 2.12 4.20 -12.42
C LEU A 58 3.49 4.83 -12.70
N GLY A 59 4.27 4.31 -13.65
CA GLY A 59 5.62 4.79 -13.93
C GLY A 59 6.63 4.56 -12.80
N GLN A 60 6.29 3.67 -11.83
CA GLN A 60 7.13 3.33 -10.68
C GLN A 60 7.17 1.81 -10.46
N HIS A 61 8.29 1.32 -9.94
CA HIS A 61 8.42 -0.10 -9.65
C HIS A 61 7.45 -0.56 -8.57
N VAL A 62 6.72 -1.65 -8.84
CA VAL A 62 5.96 -2.39 -7.85
C VAL A 62 6.70 -3.68 -7.53
N VAL A 63 7.22 -3.78 -6.32
CA VAL A 63 8.07 -4.88 -5.86
C VAL A 63 7.21 -5.90 -5.10
N VAL A 64 7.19 -7.15 -5.58
CA VAL A 64 6.50 -8.25 -4.90
C VAL A 64 7.37 -8.79 -3.77
N GLU A 65 6.84 -8.81 -2.55
CA GLU A 65 7.46 -9.40 -1.38
C GLU A 65 6.59 -10.53 -0.83
N ASN A 66 7.10 -11.76 -0.86
CA ASN A 66 6.41 -12.90 -0.26
C ASN A 66 6.66 -12.93 1.24
N ARG A 67 5.59 -12.90 2.04
CA ARG A 67 5.63 -12.97 3.52
C ARG A 67 4.67 -14.04 4.02
N PRO A 68 5.03 -15.31 3.89
CA PRO A 68 4.19 -16.43 4.32
C PRO A 68 4.16 -16.57 5.83
N GLY A 69 3.19 -17.36 6.31
CA GLY A 69 3.09 -17.80 7.71
C GLY A 69 1.86 -17.27 8.43
N GLY A 70 1.51 -17.94 9.56
CA GLY A 70 0.35 -17.60 10.38
C GLY A 70 -0.98 -17.62 9.60
N ASN A 71 -1.16 -18.56 8.67
CA ASN A 71 -2.32 -18.61 7.77
C ASN A 71 -2.56 -17.24 7.07
N THR A 72 -1.52 -16.67 6.46
CA THR A 72 -1.49 -15.34 5.82
C THR A 72 -1.40 -14.15 6.79
N GLY A 73 -1.50 -14.38 8.08
CA GLY A 73 -1.54 -13.32 9.11
C GLY A 73 -0.24 -12.52 9.20
N ILE A 74 0.94 -13.15 9.00
CA ILE A 74 2.23 -12.45 9.08
C ILE A 74 2.32 -11.38 7.98
N GLY A 75 1.99 -11.74 6.75
CA GLY A 75 1.99 -10.80 5.62
C GLY A 75 0.97 -9.67 5.83
N ALA A 76 -0.26 -10.01 6.19
CA ALA A 76 -1.31 -9.03 6.44
C ALA A 76 -0.97 -8.08 7.60
N GLY A 77 -0.44 -8.61 8.71
CA GLY A 77 0.02 -7.81 9.85
C GLY A 77 1.15 -6.85 9.48
N SER A 78 2.03 -7.23 8.56
CA SER A 78 3.10 -6.34 8.11
C SER A 78 2.59 -5.14 7.32
N VAL A 79 1.46 -5.27 6.61
CA VAL A 79 0.81 -4.16 5.91
C VAL A 79 0.05 -3.28 6.89
N LEU A 80 -0.66 -3.87 7.84
CA LEU A 80 -1.40 -3.13 8.86
C LEU A 80 -0.50 -2.22 9.70
N ASN A 81 0.73 -2.67 9.97
CA ASN A 81 1.72 -1.89 10.72
C ASN A 81 2.55 -0.93 9.84
N ALA A 82 2.30 -0.89 8.53
CA ALA A 82 2.97 0.06 7.64
C ALA A 82 2.28 1.43 7.66
N ALA A 83 3.00 2.46 7.22
CA ALA A 83 2.39 3.78 7.05
C ALA A 83 1.24 3.71 6.01
N PRO A 84 0.10 4.38 6.26
CA PRO A 84 -1.04 4.39 5.33
C PRO A 84 -0.82 5.40 4.19
N ASP A 85 0.34 5.36 3.56
CA ASP A 85 0.79 6.29 2.52
C ASP A 85 0.63 5.73 1.09
N GLY A 86 0.04 4.55 0.94
CA GLY A 86 -0.17 3.89 -0.35
C GLY A 86 1.05 3.17 -0.91
N TYR A 87 2.20 3.15 -0.21
CA TYR A 87 3.41 2.48 -0.70
C TYR A 87 3.58 1.04 -0.20
N THR A 88 2.68 0.56 0.64
CA THR A 88 2.64 -0.85 1.05
C THR A 88 1.25 -1.40 0.84
N LEU A 89 1.12 -2.31 -0.12
CA LEU A 89 -0.14 -2.92 -0.54
C LEU A 89 -0.19 -4.38 -0.09
N LEU A 90 -1.38 -4.89 0.19
CA LEU A 90 -1.63 -6.30 0.44
C LEU A 90 -2.30 -6.94 -0.78
N PHE A 91 -1.71 -8.01 -1.30
CA PHE A 91 -2.41 -8.94 -2.18
C PHE A 91 -3.26 -9.87 -1.31
N ALA A 92 -4.46 -9.44 -0.97
CA ALA A 92 -5.34 -10.19 -0.08
C ALA A 92 -5.88 -11.45 -0.74
N LEU A 93 -5.93 -12.52 0.05
CA LEU A 93 -6.51 -13.81 -0.31
C LEU A 93 -7.79 -14.06 0.48
N ALA A 94 -8.62 -15.00 0.05
CA ALA A 94 -9.84 -15.38 0.77
C ALA A 94 -9.56 -15.79 2.22
N SER A 95 -8.41 -16.43 2.48
CA SER A 95 -7.96 -16.78 3.84
C SER A 95 -7.79 -15.57 4.78
N ASN A 96 -7.47 -14.39 4.23
CA ASN A 96 -7.38 -13.18 5.05
C ASN A 96 -8.75 -12.79 5.62
N ALA A 97 -9.85 -13.01 4.90
CA ALA A 97 -11.19 -12.74 5.41
C ALA A 97 -11.59 -13.68 6.56
N GLY A 98 -11.20 -14.96 6.46
CA GLY A 98 -11.51 -15.97 7.46
C GLY A 98 -10.62 -15.94 8.70
N LEU A 99 -9.41 -15.40 8.59
CA LEU A 99 -8.40 -15.49 9.66
C LEU A 99 -8.86 -14.98 11.03
N PRO A 100 -9.56 -13.83 11.16
CA PRO A 100 -10.03 -13.35 12.46
C PRO A 100 -11.03 -14.28 13.14
N HIS A 101 -11.78 -15.08 12.36
CA HIS A 101 -12.76 -16.03 12.86
C HIS A 101 -12.14 -17.40 13.19
N LEU A 102 -11.02 -17.73 12.56
CA LEU A 102 -10.37 -19.03 12.69
C LEU A 102 -9.20 -19.04 13.68
N SER A 103 -8.63 -17.88 13.98
CA SER A 103 -7.43 -17.78 14.82
C SER A 103 -7.52 -16.64 15.83
N LYS A 104 -7.34 -16.98 17.11
CA LYS A 104 -7.20 -15.99 18.18
C LYS A 104 -5.92 -15.15 18.08
N MET A 105 -4.95 -15.60 17.27
CA MET A 105 -3.68 -14.92 17.01
C MET A 105 -3.71 -14.05 15.75
N SER A 106 -4.91 -13.77 15.21
CA SER A 106 -5.03 -12.84 14.09
C SER A 106 -4.46 -11.47 14.45
N PRO A 107 -3.63 -10.86 13.60
CA PRO A 107 -3.10 -9.51 13.84
C PRO A 107 -4.14 -8.40 13.61
N TYR A 108 -5.33 -8.75 13.14
CA TYR A 108 -6.46 -7.83 12.92
C TYR A 108 -7.78 -8.52 13.25
N LYS A 109 -8.81 -7.74 13.52
CA LYS A 109 -10.16 -8.22 13.87
C LYS A 109 -11.10 -8.29 12.68
N SER A 110 -10.85 -7.48 11.66
CA SER A 110 -11.68 -7.38 10.45
C SER A 110 -10.87 -6.86 9.29
N LEU A 111 -11.27 -7.23 8.07
CA LEU A 111 -10.74 -6.62 6.85
C LEU A 111 -11.07 -5.12 6.74
N ALA A 112 -12.02 -4.61 7.52
CA ALA A 112 -12.33 -3.18 7.58
C ALA A 112 -11.18 -2.32 8.15
N GLU A 113 -10.16 -2.95 8.78
CA GLU A 113 -8.93 -2.26 9.21
C GLU A 113 -7.99 -1.93 8.03
N PHE A 114 -8.24 -2.50 6.86
CA PHE A 114 -7.54 -2.19 5.62
C PHE A 114 -8.42 -1.29 4.74
N SER A 115 -7.79 -0.48 3.90
CA SER A 115 -8.50 0.29 2.87
C SER A 115 -8.57 -0.54 1.58
N PRO A 116 -9.73 -1.10 1.20
CA PRO A 116 -9.86 -1.90 0.00
C PRO A 116 -9.71 -1.02 -1.24
N ILE A 117 -8.98 -1.53 -2.25
CA ILE A 117 -8.76 -0.83 -3.51
C ILE A 117 -9.63 -1.45 -4.61
N SER A 118 -9.47 -2.73 -4.87
CA SER A 118 -10.18 -3.44 -5.95
C SER A 118 -10.14 -4.95 -5.75
N THR A 119 -11.10 -5.63 -6.35
CA THR A 119 -11.07 -7.09 -6.53
C THR A 119 -10.32 -7.41 -7.82
N ILE A 120 -9.32 -8.30 -7.74
CA ILE A 120 -8.48 -8.69 -8.87
C ILE A 120 -9.07 -9.90 -9.60
N GLY A 121 -9.72 -10.79 -8.85
CA GLY A 121 -10.34 -12.01 -9.37
C GLY A 121 -10.99 -12.82 -8.28
N GLY A 122 -11.65 -13.89 -8.66
CA GLY A 122 -12.26 -14.86 -7.77
C GLY A 122 -11.86 -16.29 -8.16
N ASN A 123 -11.97 -17.21 -7.21
CA ASN A 123 -11.82 -18.64 -7.45
C ASN A 123 -13.06 -19.39 -6.98
N THR A 124 -13.42 -20.43 -7.70
CA THR A 124 -14.48 -21.35 -7.28
C THR A 124 -13.88 -22.45 -6.43
N GLN A 125 -14.49 -22.73 -5.30
CA GLN A 125 -14.14 -23.86 -4.45
C GLN A 125 -15.24 -24.90 -4.52
N CYS A 126 -14.87 -26.18 -4.62
CA CYS A 126 -15.79 -27.30 -4.62
C CYS A 126 -15.53 -28.19 -3.41
N LEU A 127 -16.59 -28.55 -2.71
CA LEU A 127 -16.57 -29.65 -1.74
C LEU A 127 -16.85 -30.95 -2.50
N VAL A 128 -15.94 -31.89 -2.45
CA VAL A 128 -16.10 -33.21 -3.04
C VAL A 128 -16.16 -34.26 -1.96
N VAL A 129 -16.95 -35.28 -2.18
CA VAL A 129 -17.05 -36.48 -1.33
C VAL A 129 -16.69 -37.71 -2.17
N PRO A 130 -16.11 -38.77 -1.56
CA PRO A 130 -15.78 -40.01 -2.27
C PRO A 130 -17.05 -40.77 -2.67
#